data_bee4829716d0238b1c416fb27f7fb218
#
_entry.id   bee4829716d0238b1c416fb27f7fb218
#
_cell.length_a   1.000
_cell.length_b   1.000
_cell.length_c   1.000
_cell.angle_alpha   90.00
_cell.angle_beta   90.00
_cell.angle_gamma   90.00
#
_symmetry.space_group_name_H-M   'P 1'
#
loop_
_entity.id
_entity.type
_entity.pdbx_description
1 polymer ?
#
loop_
_entity_poly.entity_id
_entity_poly.type
_entity_poly.pdbx_seq_one_letter_code
_entity_poly.pdbx_strand_id
1 'polypeptide(L)'
;MHLSSSNTPSVFVAWQDLASREWHTVARLSQVEDHFELGFTHGADRVGDIARRLFNSTLEQNYYSDQLTALFRNKIPPRSRSDFRKMANWLNLTGDESDFELLGKFGLIPGTDGLLVYPSPKVENGRYSVEFFVHGIRHTHGEAEAHHLHGDVLKWCSEIEPGDSLCPLLDVQNPADPNAVALRAEHGTILIGYVPRFYAADIRTILSRTALARTARITVLKNNHDAPLQMRLLCRFSASVPDDFRALDDSDHKMKAEEAAFL
;
A
#
# COMPACT_ATOMS: atom_id res chain seq x y z
N MET A 1 -13.40 29.80 2.12
CA MET A 1 -14.08 28.67 2.74
C MET A 1 -13.35 27.42 2.26
N HIS A 2 -12.28 27.01 2.98
CA HIS A 2 -11.50 25.83 2.59
C HIS A 2 -12.32 24.59 2.95
N LEU A 3 -12.88 23.94 1.94
CA LEU A 3 -13.45 22.62 2.08
C LEU A 3 -12.30 21.64 2.30
N SER A 4 -12.27 21.05 3.46
CA SER A 4 -11.37 19.99 3.88
C SER A 4 -11.43 18.83 2.87
N SER A 5 -10.38 18.65 2.10
CA SER A 5 -10.23 17.63 1.04
C SER A 5 -9.99 16.20 1.58
N SER A 6 -10.52 15.85 2.74
CA SER A 6 -10.15 14.62 3.45
C SER A 6 -10.93 13.35 3.06
N ASN A 7 -11.79 13.39 2.03
CA ASN A 7 -12.63 12.21 1.72
C ASN A 7 -12.74 11.85 0.23
N THR A 8 -11.89 12.42 -0.64
CA THR A 8 -11.88 12.02 -2.05
C THR A 8 -11.16 10.69 -2.20
N PRO A 9 -11.81 9.65 -2.73
CA PRO A 9 -11.15 8.37 -2.96
C PRO A 9 -9.92 8.55 -3.84
N SER A 10 -8.77 8.10 -3.38
CA SER A 10 -7.53 8.23 -4.14
C SER A 10 -6.63 7.03 -3.99
N VAL A 11 -5.83 6.81 -5.02
CA VAL A 11 -4.76 5.80 -5.05
C VAL A 11 -3.45 6.47 -5.46
N PHE A 12 -2.35 5.99 -4.93
CA PHE A 12 -1.02 6.38 -5.35
C PHE A 12 -0.42 5.37 -6.32
N VAL A 13 0.45 5.87 -7.17
CA VAL A 13 1.21 5.06 -8.13
C VAL A 13 2.66 5.08 -7.71
N ALA A 14 3.23 3.90 -7.44
CA ALA A 14 4.65 3.73 -7.22
C ALA A 14 5.31 3.01 -8.39
N TRP A 15 6.52 3.43 -8.72
CA TRP A 15 7.37 2.77 -9.70
C TRP A 15 8.64 2.24 -9.02
N GLN A 16 9.04 1.02 -9.38
CA GLN A 16 10.25 0.39 -8.87
C GLN A 16 11.41 0.61 -9.83
N ASP A 17 12.47 1.24 -9.35
CA ASP A 17 13.73 1.27 -10.05
C ASP A 17 14.31 -0.14 -10.15
N LEU A 18 14.58 -0.61 -11.38
CA LEU A 18 15.03 -1.97 -11.62
C LEU A 18 16.49 -2.20 -11.18
N ALA A 19 17.28 -1.14 -11.11
CA ALA A 19 18.69 -1.23 -10.73
C ALA A 19 18.86 -1.17 -9.20
N SER A 20 18.29 -0.16 -8.54
CA SER A 20 18.38 0.01 -7.09
C SER A 20 17.33 -0.80 -6.32
N ARG A 21 16.26 -1.26 -6.98
CA ARG A 21 15.08 -1.91 -6.39
C ARG A 21 14.29 -0.98 -5.47
N GLU A 22 14.58 0.31 -5.48
CA GLU A 22 13.84 1.30 -4.71
C GLU A 22 12.48 1.60 -5.33
N TRP A 23 11.50 1.86 -4.48
CA TRP A 23 10.18 2.29 -4.88
C TRP A 23 10.04 3.80 -4.70
N HIS A 24 9.53 4.48 -5.71
CA HIS A 24 9.24 5.91 -5.69
C HIS A 24 7.76 6.13 -5.98
N THR A 25 7.08 6.86 -5.13
CA THR A 25 5.70 7.27 -5.39
C THR A 25 5.71 8.40 -6.40
N VAL A 26 5.11 8.20 -7.57
CA VAL A 26 5.27 9.11 -8.71
C VAL A 26 4.01 9.90 -9.03
N ALA A 27 2.83 9.39 -8.66
CA ALA A 27 1.57 10.06 -8.97
C ALA A 27 0.48 9.68 -7.96
N ARG A 28 -0.57 10.51 -7.91
CA ARG A 28 -1.83 10.23 -7.25
C ARG A 28 -2.95 10.33 -8.27
N LEU A 29 -3.81 9.31 -8.31
CA LEU A 29 -5.06 9.31 -9.06
C LEU A 29 -6.22 9.44 -8.07
N SER A 30 -7.05 10.45 -8.25
CA SER A 30 -8.23 10.70 -7.44
C SER A 30 -9.48 10.54 -8.28
N GLN A 31 -10.56 10.02 -7.69
CA GLN A 31 -11.87 10.02 -8.28
C GLN A 31 -12.65 11.23 -7.73
N VAL A 32 -12.94 12.20 -8.60
CA VAL A 32 -13.62 13.44 -8.26
C VAL A 32 -14.94 13.45 -9.02
N GLU A 33 -16.07 13.26 -8.33
CA GLU A 33 -17.40 13.15 -8.95
C GLU A 33 -17.39 12.12 -10.10
N ASP A 34 -17.60 12.57 -11.33
CA ASP A 34 -17.71 11.71 -12.52
C ASP A 34 -16.40 11.63 -13.34
N HIS A 35 -15.29 12.16 -12.85
CA HIS A 35 -14.02 12.13 -13.56
C HIS A 35 -12.85 11.68 -12.66
N PHE A 36 -11.71 11.41 -13.30
CA PHE A 36 -10.46 11.08 -12.64
C PHE A 36 -9.45 12.19 -12.80
N GLU A 37 -8.76 12.52 -11.73
CA GLU A 37 -7.68 13.49 -11.71
C GLU A 37 -6.37 12.78 -11.39
N LEU A 38 -5.38 12.89 -12.29
CA LEU A 38 -4.03 12.40 -12.12
C LEU A 38 -3.08 13.57 -11.88
N GLY A 39 -2.51 13.62 -10.70
CA GLY A 39 -1.46 14.58 -10.34
C GLY A 39 -0.14 13.88 -10.03
N PHE A 40 0.98 14.60 -10.17
CA PHE A 40 2.32 14.07 -9.91
C PHE A 40 2.83 14.49 -8.54
N THR A 41 3.55 13.58 -7.89
CA THR A 41 4.20 13.83 -6.61
C THR A 41 5.65 14.26 -6.81
N HIS A 42 6.29 14.80 -5.76
CA HIS A 42 7.73 15.10 -5.79
C HIS A 42 8.60 13.83 -5.95
N GLY A 43 8.08 12.65 -5.59
CA GLY A 43 8.76 11.39 -5.88
C GLY A 43 8.96 11.13 -7.38
N ALA A 44 8.13 11.72 -8.27
CA ALA A 44 8.31 11.64 -9.71
C ALA A 44 9.62 12.27 -10.20
N ASP A 45 10.16 13.26 -9.49
CA ASP A 45 11.41 13.90 -9.86
C ASP A 45 12.62 12.96 -9.73
N ARG A 46 12.53 11.97 -8.84
CA ARG A 46 13.59 10.95 -8.64
C ARG A 46 13.70 9.98 -9.81
N VAL A 47 12.62 9.78 -10.55
CA VAL A 47 12.54 8.87 -11.70
C VAL A 47 12.53 9.60 -13.06
N GLY A 48 12.37 10.91 -13.05
CA GLY A 48 12.55 11.81 -14.17
C GLY A 48 11.88 11.37 -15.47
N ASP A 49 12.67 11.07 -16.51
CA ASP A 49 12.17 10.72 -17.85
C ASP A 49 11.33 9.43 -17.88
N ILE A 50 11.51 8.54 -16.92
CA ILE A 50 10.71 7.31 -16.84
C ILE A 50 9.27 7.66 -16.52
N ALA A 51 9.03 8.53 -15.51
CA ALA A 51 7.69 8.99 -15.19
C ALA A 51 7.04 9.72 -16.37
N ARG A 52 7.78 10.59 -17.08
CA ARG A 52 7.28 11.27 -18.29
C ARG A 52 6.83 10.29 -19.37
N ARG A 53 7.60 9.22 -19.60
CA ARG A 53 7.24 8.18 -20.59
C ARG A 53 6.06 7.34 -20.15
N LEU A 54 5.98 6.95 -18.86
CA LEU A 54 4.90 6.13 -18.32
C LEU A 54 3.54 6.81 -18.48
N PHE A 55 3.50 8.11 -18.20
CA PHE A 55 2.26 8.88 -18.24
C PHE A 55 2.09 9.69 -19.53
N ASN A 56 3.08 9.67 -20.42
CA ASN A 56 3.12 10.49 -21.63
C ASN A 56 2.82 11.98 -21.32
N SER A 57 3.51 12.53 -20.30
CA SER A 57 3.20 13.82 -19.72
C SER A 57 4.45 14.63 -19.35
N THR A 58 4.28 15.93 -19.13
CA THR A 58 5.36 16.83 -18.68
C THR A 58 5.64 16.74 -17.17
N LEU A 59 4.79 16.10 -16.37
CA LEU A 59 4.80 16.02 -14.91
C LEU A 59 4.61 17.38 -14.19
N GLU A 60 4.20 18.42 -14.89
CA GLU A 60 4.09 19.79 -14.37
C GLU A 60 2.65 20.24 -14.18
N GLN A 61 1.70 19.45 -14.68
CA GLN A 61 0.27 19.76 -14.62
C GLN A 61 -0.53 18.51 -14.27
N ASN A 62 -1.71 18.71 -13.72
CA ASN A 62 -2.67 17.64 -13.49
C ASN A 62 -3.41 17.29 -14.80
N TYR A 63 -3.83 16.05 -14.94
CA TYR A 63 -4.55 15.51 -16.08
C TYR A 63 -5.92 15.02 -15.64
N TYR A 64 -6.94 15.31 -16.46
CA TYR A 64 -8.32 14.92 -16.22
C TYR A 64 -8.77 13.90 -17.26
N SER A 65 -9.60 12.97 -16.86
CA SER A 65 -10.20 11.97 -17.75
C SER A 65 -11.53 11.49 -17.19
N ASP A 66 -12.53 11.34 -18.06
CA ASP A 66 -13.85 10.77 -17.70
C ASP A 66 -13.77 9.25 -17.49
N GLN A 67 -12.66 8.63 -17.87
CA GLN A 67 -12.46 7.18 -17.73
C GLN A 67 -11.06 6.86 -17.23
N LEU A 68 -10.93 5.71 -16.54
CA LEU A 68 -9.63 5.15 -16.24
C LEU A 68 -8.84 4.93 -17.54
N THR A 69 -7.64 5.49 -17.60
CA THR A 69 -6.73 5.28 -18.74
C THR A 69 -6.31 3.82 -18.85
N ALA A 70 -5.81 3.41 -20.02
CA ALA A 70 -5.36 2.03 -20.26
C ALA A 70 -4.30 1.58 -19.23
N LEU A 71 -3.43 2.48 -18.78
CA LEU A 71 -2.42 2.22 -17.76
C LEU A 71 -3.04 1.65 -16.48
N PHE A 72 -4.12 2.25 -16.01
CA PHE A 72 -4.83 1.83 -14.79
C PHE A 72 -5.77 0.68 -15.05
N ARG A 73 -6.51 0.71 -16.14
CA ARG A 73 -7.46 -0.35 -16.51
C ARG A 73 -6.79 -1.72 -16.65
N ASN A 74 -5.55 -1.74 -17.18
CA ASN A 74 -4.78 -2.97 -17.33
C ASN A 74 -4.30 -3.59 -16.00
N LYS A 75 -4.40 -2.85 -14.88
CA LYS A 75 -4.13 -3.39 -13.53
C LYS A 75 -5.32 -4.20 -12.99
N ILE A 76 -6.50 -4.04 -13.56
CA ILE A 76 -7.70 -4.74 -13.14
C ILE A 76 -7.90 -5.94 -14.05
N PRO A 77 -7.90 -7.18 -13.54
CA PRO A 77 -8.21 -8.34 -14.36
C PRO A 77 -9.63 -8.25 -14.91
N PRO A 78 -9.87 -8.63 -16.17
CA PRO A 78 -11.23 -8.66 -16.71
C PRO A 78 -12.15 -9.53 -15.85
N ARG A 79 -13.35 -9.05 -15.55
CA ARG A 79 -14.36 -9.81 -14.76
C ARG A 79 -14.77 -11.14 -15.43
N SER A 80 -14.61 -11.26 -16.76
CA SER A 80 -14.85 -12.47 -17.52
C SER A 80 -13.78 -13.56 -17.36
N ARG A 81 -12.65 -13.22 -16.73
CA ARG A 81 -11.56 -14.15 -16.48
C ARG A 81 -12.01 -15.22 -15.48
N SER A 82 -11.74 -16.48 -15.77
CA SER A 82 -12.23 -17.64 -14.98
C SER A 82 -11.78 -17.64 -13.52
N ASP A 83 -10.60 -17.06 -13.23
CA ASP A 83 -10.02 -16.95 -11.90
C ASP A 83 -10.27 -15.58 -11.22
N PHE A 84 -11.04 -14.67 -11.85
CA PHE A 84 -11.31 -13.34 -11.30
C PHE A 84 -11.90 -13.41 -9.88
N ARG A 85 -12.94 -14.21 -9.68
CA ARG A 85 -13.57 -14.36 -8.36
C ARG A 85 -12.64 -14.91 -7.30
N LYS A 86 -11.75 -15.81 -7.67
CA LYS A 86 -10.73 -16.35 -6.78
C LYS A 86 -9.75 -15.25 -6.34
N MET A 87 -9.25 -14.46 -7.30
CA MET A 87 -8.35 -13.34 -7.01
C MET A 87 -9.05 -12.25 -6.20
N ALA A 88 -10.29 -11.90 -6.53
CA ALA A 88 -11.09 -10.95 -5.77
C ALA A 88 -11.26 -11.42 -4.30
N ASN A 89 -11.51 -12.71 -4.09
CA ASN A 89 -11.61 -13.27 -2.75
C ASN A 89 -10.30 -13.14 -1.95
N TRP A 90 -9.12 -13.28 -2.58
CA TRP A 90 -7.84 -13.04 -1.90
C TRP A 90 -7.69 -11.61 -1.39
N LEU A 91 -8.31 -10.65 -2.09
CA LEU A 91 -8.30 -9.23 -1.77
C LEU A 91 -9.45 -8.80 -0.85
N ASN A 92 -10.24 -9.76 -0.35
CA ASN A 92 -11.43 -9.51 0.47
C ASN A 92 -12.49 -8.69 -0.27
N LEU A 93 -12.66 -8.93 -1.59
CA LEU A 93 -13.64 -8.30 -2.47
C LEU A 93 -14.78 -9.25 -2.78
N THR A 94 -15.95 -8.71 -3.06
CA THR A 94 -17.15 -9.45 -3.53
C THR A 94 -17.11 -9.69 -5.03
N GLY A 95 -16.44 -8.79 -5.78
CA GLY A 95 -16.34 -8.77 -7.23
C GLY A 95 -17.31 -7.79 -7.90
N ASP A 96 -18.15 -7.10 -7.12
CA ASP A 96 -19.14 -6.13 -7.60
C ASP A 96 -18.71 -4.68 -7.37
N GLU A 97 -17.51 -4.47 -6.80
CA GLU A 97 -16.94 -3.16 -6.54
C GLU A 97 -16.77 -2.35 -7.83
N SER A 98 -16.73 -1.02 -7.72
CA SER A 98 -16.40 -0.14 -8.83
C SER A 98 -15.00 -0.42 -9.39
N ASP A 99 -14.73 -0.05 -10.63
CA ASP A 99 -13.40 -0.23 -11.23
C ASP A 99 -12.31 0.54 -10.47
N PHE A 100 -12.66 1.67 -9.86
CA PHE A 100 -11.70 2.41 -9.03
C PHE A 100 -11.36 1.69 -7.72
N GLU A 101 -12.35 1.10 -7.06
CA GLU A 101 -12.12 0.27 -5.87
C GLU A 101 -11.31 -0.98 -6.21
N LEU A 102 -11.64 -1.63 -7.34
CA LEU A 102 -10.87 -2.77 -7.86
C LEU A 102 -9.41 -2.36 -8.13
N LEU A 103 -9.19 -1.18 -8.74
CA LEU A 103 -7.86 -0.65 -8.99
C LEU A 103 -7.05 -0.51 -7.69
N GLY A 104 -7.63 0.06 -6.64
CA GLY A 104 -6.98 0.22 -5.34
C GLY A 104 -6.58 -1.10 -4.68
N LYS A 105 -7.20 -2.19 -5.06
CA LYS A 105 -6.94 -3.52 -4.51
C LYS A 105 -6.06 -4.38 -5.41
N PHE A 106 -6.44 -4.54 -6.68
CA PHE A 106 -5.64 -5.31 -7.65
C PHE A 106 -4.30 -4.64 -7.96
N GLY A 107 -4.26 -3.30 -7.89
CA GLY A 107 -3.05 -2.53 -8.08
C GLY A 107 -1.94 -2.82 -7.04
N LEU A 108 -2.29 -3.38 -5.87
CA LEU A 108 -1.33 -3.87 -4.86
C LEU A 108 -0.52 -5.09 -5.32
N ILE A 109 -0.94 -5.74 -6.41
CA ILE A 109 -0.24 -6.89 -6.98
C ILE A 109 0.81 -6.37 -7.95
N PRO A 110 2.12 -6.53 -7.68
CA PRO A 110 3.15 -6.06 -8.59
C PRO A 110 3.02 -6.74 -9.96
N GLY A 111 2.95 -5.91 -11.00
CA GLY A 111 3.05 -6.38 -12.39
C GLY A 111 4.50 -6.49 -12.86
N THR A 112 4.69 -6.94 -14.11
CA THR A 112 6.01 -6.98 -14.78
C THR A 112 6.48 -5.61 -15.25
N ASP A 113 5.63 -4.61 -15.21
CA ASP A 113 5.87 -3.23 -15.61
C ASP A 113 6.55 -2.37 -14.53
N GLY A 114 6.83 -2.94 -13.36
CA GLY A 114 7.41 -2.22 -12.24
C GLY A 114 6.47 -1.19 -11.59
N LEU A 115 5.19 -1.17 -11.98
CA LEU A 115 4.19 -0.28 -11.38
C LEU A 115 3.36 -0.99 -10.34
N LEU A 116 3.13 -0.29 -9.25
CA LEU A 116 2.22 -0.68 -8.18
C LEU A 116 1.24 0.47 -7.92
N VAL A 117 -0.02 0.13 -7.71
CA VAL A 117 -1.05 1.10 -7.33
C VAL A 117 -1.56 0.71 -5.95
N TYR A 118 -1.59 1.66 -5.02
CA TYR A 118 -2.01 1.40 -3.65
C TYR A 118 -2.97 2.49 -3.15
N PRO A 119 -3.99 2.12 -2.35
CA PRO A 119 -4.97 3.07 -1.86
C PRO A 119 -4.37 4.01 -0.83
N SER A 120 -4.89 5.24 -0.78
CA SER A 120 -4.64 6.14 0.34
C SER A 120 -5.18 5.53 1.63
N PRO A 121 -4.46 5.64 2.76
CA PRO A 121 -5.02 5.29 4.04
C PRO A 121 -6.28 6.10 4.34
N LYS A 122 -7.24 5.49 5.01
CA LYS A 122 -8.43 6.19 5.49
C LYS A 122 -8.14 6.84 6.84
N VAL A 123 -8.44 8.13 6.96
CA VAL A 123 -8.42 8.86 8.24
C VAL A 123 -9.83 9.40 8.47
N GLU A 124 -10.60 8.69 9.26
CA GLU A 124 -12.01 9.00 9.51
C GLU A 124 -12.29 8.96 11.02
N ASN A 125 -12.99 9.96 11.53
CA ASN A 125 -13.38 10.04 12.94
C ASN A 125 -12.20 9.84 13.92
N GLY A 126 -11.05 10.46 13.63
CA GLY A 126 -9.84 10.33 14.45
C GLY A 126 -9.21 8.93 14.41
N ARG A 127 -9.49 8.14 13.38
CA ARG A 127 -8.95 6.79 13.20
C ARG A 127 -8.26 6.65 11.86
N TYR A 128 -6.98 6.29 11.89
CA TYR A 128 -6.21 5.85 10.74
C TYR A 128 -6.49 4.37 10.48
N SER A 129 -6.67 3.99 9.21
CA SER A 129 -6.85 2.60 8.80
C SER A 129 -6.31 2.35 7.41
N VAL A 130 -5.59 1.24 7.23
CA VAL A 130 -5.07 0.80 5.94
C VAL A 130 -5.02 -0.73 5.87
N GLU A 131 -5.34 -1.27 4.69
CA GLU A 131 -5.22 -2.70 4.40
C GLU A 131 -4.05 -2.96 3.47
N PHE A 132 -3.30 -4.00 3.74
CA PHE A 132 -2.13 -4.38 2.95
C PHE A 132 -1.83 -5.87 3.05
N PHE A 133 -1.13 -6.40 2.05
CA PHE A 133 -0.47 -7.68 2.16
C PHE A 133 0.84 -7.54 2.92
N VAL A 134 1.13 -8.52 3.77
CA VAL A 134 2.42 -8.59 4.46
C VAL A 134 3.52 -8.80 3.43
N HIS A 135 4.51 -7.90 3.41
CA HIS A 135 5.66 -7.98 2.53
C HIS A 135 6.80 -8.77 3.16
N GLY A 136 7.69 -9.30 2.34
CA GLY A 136 8.93 -9.90 2.80
C GLY A 136 8.82 -11.32 3.38
N ILE A 137 7.64 -11.94 3.46
CA ILE A 137 7.49 -13.33 3.95
C ILE A 137 8.50 -14.27 3.28
N ARG A 138 8.78 -14.08 2.00
CA ARG A 138 9.77 -14.87 1.25
C ARG A 138 11.20 -14.64 1.71
N HIS A 139 11.53 -13.44 2.17
CA HIS A 139 12.89 -13.09 2.64
C HIS A 139 13.14 -13.53 4.07
N THR A 140 12.13 -13.49 4.92
CA THR A 140 12.20 -14.09 6.25
C THR A 140 12.31 -15.62 6.18
N HIS A 141 12.09 -16.20 5.02
CA HIS A 141 12.07 -17.65 4.75
C HIS A 141 13.33 -18.16 4.02
N GLY A 142 14.29 -17.34 3.57
CA GLY A 142 15.27 -17.72 2.54
C GLY A 142 16.77 -17.68 2.87
N GLU A 143 17.19 -17.13 4.01
CA GLU A 143 18.65 -16.97 4.26
C GLU A 143 19.21 -18.03 5.22
N ALA A 144 20.34 -18.63 4.81
CA ALA A 144 20.92 -19.84 5.39
C ALA A 144 21.30 -19.76 6.89
N GLU A 145 21.43 -18.56 7.45
CA GLU A 145 21.78 -18.37 8.87
C GLU A 145 20.58 -18.33 9.81
N ALA A 146 19.37 -18.20 9.28
CA ALA A 146 18.13 -18.15 10.04
C ALA A 146 17.31 -19.45 9.97
N HIS A 147 17.90 -20.56 9.58
CA HIS A 147 17.22 -21.85 9.37
C HIS A 147 16.32 -22.33 10.54
N HIS A 148 16.59 -21.90 11.76
CA HIS A 148 15.76 -22.26 12.91
C HIS A 148 14.44 -21.48 13.00
N LEU A 149 14.34 -20.33 12.33
CA LEU A 149 13.14 -19.48 12.31
C LEU A 149 12.26 -19.76 11.08
N HIS A 150 12.81 -20.32 10.00
CA HIS A 150 12.15 -20.42 8.69
C HIS A 150 11.08 -21.49 8.61
N GLY A 151 11.35 -22.68 9.09
CA GLY A 151 10.34 -23.74 9.15
C GLY A 151 9.11 -23.31 9.91
N ASP A 152 9.33 -22.53 10.97
CA ASP A 152 8.27 -22.03 11.84
C ASP A 152 7.41 -20.95 11.18
N VAL A 153 7.98 -20.08 10.30
CA VAL A 153 7.20 -19.02 9.61
C VAL A 153 6.13 -19.61 8.69
N LEU A 154 6.47 -20.58 7.84
CA LEU A 154 5.47 -21.20 6.96
C LEU A 154 4.46 -22.03 7.74
N LYS A 155 4.89 -22.74 8.76
CA LYS A 155 4.00 -23.45 9.67
C LYS A 155 3.05 -22.48 10.35
N TRP A 156 3.59 -21.40 10.93
CA TRP A 156 2.79 -20.36 11.57
C TRP A 156 1.82 -19.69 10.57
N CYS A 157 2.28 -19.37 9.37
CA CYS A 157 1.40 -18.87 8.30
C CYS A 157 0.34 -19.86 7.86
N SER A 158 0.49 -21.17 8.15
CA SER A 158 -0.57 -22.17 7.90
C SER A 158 -1.60 -22.27 9.01
N GLU A 159 -1.27 -21.83 10.21
CA GLU A 159 -2.10 -21.94 11.41
C GLU A 159 -2.85 -20.65 11.75
N ILE A 160 -2.39 -19.49 11.24
CA ILE A 160 -3.01 -18.20 11.54
C ILE A 160 -4.37 -18.06 10.86
N GLU A 161 -5.32 -17.52 11.58
CA GLU A 161 -6.69 -17.34 11.12
C GLU A 161 -7.12 -15.87 11.00
N PRO A 162 -8.13 -15.57 10.19
CA PRO A 162 -8.75 -14.26 10.16
C PRO A 162 -9.24 -13.86 11.57
N GLY A 163 -8.88 -12.65 11.99
CA GLY A 163 -9.13 -12.13 13.33
C GLY A 163 -7.91 -12.15 14.24
N ASP A 164 -6.92 -12.97 13.95
CA ASP A 164 -5.66 -12.98 14.71
C ASP A 164 -4.91 -11.65 14.59
N SER A 165 -4.09 -11.38 15.60
CA SER A 165 -3.30 -10.16 15.70
C SER A 165 -1.83 -10.39 15.37
N LEU A 166 -1.19 -9.40 14.76
CA LEU A 166 0.26 -9.29 14.59
C LEU A 166 0.80 -8.16 15.45
N CYS A 167 1.99 -8.38 16.03
CA CYS A 167 2.71 -7.34 16.76
C CYS A 167 3.62 -6.54 15.83
N PRO A 168 3.39 -5.23 15.61
CA PRO A 168 4.31 -4.38 14.89
C PRO A 168 5.52 -4.01 15.74
N LEU A 169 6.70 -4.04 15.13
CA LEU A 169 7.97 -3.67 15.75
C LEU A 169 8.71 -2.68 14.85
N LEU A 170 9.26 -1.61 15.45
CA LEU A 170 10.13 -0.68 14.73
C LEU A 170 11.48 -1.35 14.47
N ASP A 171 11.79 -1.63 13.20
CA ASP A 171 13.08 -2.20 12.81
C ASP A 171 14.07 -1.06 12.48
N VAL A 172 14.65 -0.49 13.54
CA VAL A 172 15.53 0.70 13.47
C VAL A 172 16.89 0.41 12.82
N GLN A 173 17.24 -0.86 12.65
CA GLN A 173 18.51 -1.28 12.06
C GLN A 173 18.35 -1.86 10.65
N ASN A 174 17.17 -1.74 10.07
CA ASN A 174 16.90 -2.25 8.74
C ASN A 174 17.77 -1.51 7.69
N PRO A 175 18.64 -2.22 6.96
CA PRO A 175 19.56 -1.57 6.02
C PRO A 175 18.85 -1.09 4.74
N ALA A 176 17.67 -1.62 4.43
CA ALA A 176 16.96 -1.33 3.20
C ALA A 176 15.91 -0.21 3.36
N ASP A 177 15.36 -0.02 4.57
CA ASP A 177 14.32 0.97 4.82
C ASP A 177 14.43 1.52 6.25
N PRO A 178 14.78 2.81 6.42
CA PRO A 178 14.87 3.43 7.75
C PRO A 178 13.52 3.51 8.47
N ASN A 179 12.42 3.38 7.75
CA ASN A 179 11.07 3.38 8.29
C ASN A 179 10.49 1.97 8.51
N ALA A 180 11.28 0.93 8.31
CA ALA A 180 10.80 -0.45 8.36
C ALA A 180 10.01 -0.76 9.64
N VAL A 181 8.86 -1.37 9.46
CA VAL A 181 8.02 -1.91 10.53
C VAL A 181 7.88 -3.39 10.31
N ALA A 182 8.56 -4.14 11.15
CA ALA A 182 8.51 -5.60 11.17
C ALA A 182 7.19 -6.10 11.80
N LEU A 183 6.72 -7.23 11.36
CA LEU A 183 5.51 -7.88 11.84
C LEU A 183 5.87 -9.24 12.46
N ARG A 184 5.53 -9.39 13.72
CA ARG A 184 5.77 -10.62 14.48
C ARG A 184 4.46 -11.28 14.86
N ALA A 185 4.48 -12.61 15.03
CA ALA A 185 3.37 -13.31 15.65
C ALA A 185 3.08 -12.76 17.06
N GLU A 186 1.82 -12.68 17.45
CA GLU A 186 1.42 -12.13 18.76
C GLU A 186 2.08 -12.92 19.90
N HIS A 187 2.10 -14.23 19.77
CA HIS A 187 2.74 -15.13 20.73
C HIS A 187 3.99 -15.76 20.10
N GLY A 188 5.17 -15.30 20.52
CA GLY A 188 6.42 -15.87 20.04
C GLY A 188 7.42 -14.83 19.48
N THR A 189 8.52 -15.34 18.93
CA THR A 189 9.63 -14.56 18.39
C THR A 189 9.66 -14.56 16.85
N ILE A 190 8.66 -15.17 16.20
CA ILE A 190 8.68 -15.43 14.76
C ILE A 190 8.42 -14.11 14.01
N LEU A 191 9.40 -13.71 13.21
CA LEU A 191 9.28 -12.62 12.26
C LEU A 191 8.53 -13.12 11.02
N ILE A 192 7.34 -12.56 10.76
CA ILE A 192 6.47 -12.95 9.65
C ILE A 192 6.86 -12.21 8.36
N GLY A 193 7.15 -10.91 8.49
CA GLY A 193 7.45 -10.03 7.37
C GLY A 193 7.37 -8.57 7.80
N TYR A 194 6.99 -7.72 6.88
CA TYR A 194 7.01 -6.26 7.06
C TYR A 194 5.73 -5.60 6.54
N VAL A 195 5.42 -4.46 7.11
CA VAL A 195 4.49 -3.50 6.50
C VAL A 195 5.07 -3.05 5.15
N PRO A 196 4.24 -2.87 4.11
CA PRO A 196 4.70 -2.29 2.84
C PRO A 196 5.37 -0.93 3.05
N ARG A 197 6.50 -0.69 2.37
CA ARG A 197 7.33 0.50 2.52
C ARG A 197 6.55 1.81 2.39
N PHE A 198 5.58 1.87 1.48
CA PHE A 198 4.78 3.07 1.23
C PHE A 198 3.82 3.45 2.38
N TYR A 199 3.57 2.55 3.35
CA TYR A 199 2.81 2.84 4.58
C TYR A 199 3.71 2.88 5.82
N ALA A 200 4.97 2.46 5.69
CA ALA A 200 5.85 2.28 6.83
C ALA A 200 6.12 3.57 7.59
N ALA A 201 6.28 4.71 6.91
CA ALA A 201 6.54 6.01 7.52
C ALA A 201 5.39 6.46 8.44
N ASP A 202 4.14 6.34 7.98
CA ASP A 202 2.96 6.68 8.78
C ASP A 202 2.86 5.79 10.01
N ILE A 203 2.93 4.47 9.79
CA ILE A 203 2.80 3.48 10.87
C ILE A 203 3.92 3.64 11.88
N ARG A 204 5.16 3.90 11.42
CA ARG A 204 6.29 4.23 12.30
C ARG A 204 6.00 5.48 13.15
N THR A 205 5.50 6.54 12.52
CA THR A 205 5.13 7.78 13.22
C THR A 205 4.09 7.53 14.31
N ILE A 206 3.06 6.74 14.00
CA ILE A 206 2.02 6.35 14.96
C ILE A 206 2.62 5.52 16.10
N LEU A 207 3.42 4.51 15.80
CA LEU A 207 4.02 3.61 16.78
C LEU A 207 5.07 4.30 17.67
N SER A 208 5.73 5.35 17.18
CA SER A 208 6.71 6.12 17.93
C SER A 208 6.08 7.01 19.00
N ARG A 209 4.77 7.26 18.95
CA ARG A 209 4.02 8.05 19.94
C ARG A 209 3.29 7.11 20.89
N THR A 210 3.73 7.01 22.15
CA THR A 210 3.23 6.05 23.14
C THR A 210 1.69 6.02 23.24
N ALA A 211 1.04 7.18 23.23
CA ALA A 211 -0.41 7.26 23.31
C ALA A 211 -1.12 6.61 22.10
N LEU A 212 -0.59 6.82 20.89
CA LEU A 212 -1.13 6.28 19.66
C LEU A 212 -0.81 4.78 19.52
N ALA A 213 0.42 4.39 19.87
CA ALA A 213 0.88 3.01 19.84
C ALA A 213 -0.01 2.07 20.68
N ARG A 214 -0.56 2.54 21.79
CA ARG A 214 -1.49 1.76 22.63
C ARG A 214 -2.79 1.41 21.92
N THR A 215 -3.21 2.21 20.97
CA THR A 215 -4.43 1.99 20.17
C THR A 215 -4.17 1.23 18.87
N ALA A 216 -2.90 1.12 18.50
CA ALA A 216 -2.49 0.46 17.26
C ALA A 216 -2.79 -1.04 17.30
N ARG A 217 -3.39 -1.55 16.23
CA ARG A 217 -3.70 -2.96 16.05
C ARG A 217 -3.41 -3.37 14.62
N ILE A 218 -2.85 -4.56 14.45
CA ILE A 218 -2.79 -5.21 13.13
C ILE A 218 -3.59 -6.49 13.24
N THR A 219 -4.63 -6.59 12.42
CA THR A 219 -5.52 -7.74 12.39
C THR A 219 -5.40 -8.44 11.05
N VAL A 220 -5.26 -9.74 11.06
CA VAL A 220 -5.32 -10.57 9.86
C VAL A 220 -6.76 -10.60 9.35
N LEU A 221 -6.98 -10.15 8.13
CA LEU A 221 -8.29 -10.18 7.47
C LEU A 221 -8.49 -11.47 6.69
N LYS A 222 -7.40 -11.94 6.07
CA LYS A 222 -7.40 -13.18 5.28
C LYS A 222 -6.04 -13.87 5.33
N ASN A 223 -6.09 -15.18 5.33
CA ASN A 223 -4.96 -16.05 5.07
C ASN A 223 -5.25 -16.87 3.79
N ASN A 224 -4.60 -16.51 2.71
CA ASN A 224 -4.82 -17.06 1.38
C ASN A 224 -3.87 -18.23 1.10
N HIS A 225 -4.22 -19.43 1.57
CA HIS A 225 -3.36 -20.61 1.48
C HIS A 225 -2.98 -21.01 0.04
N ASP A 226 -3.83 -20.73 -0.91
CA ASP A 226 -3.68 -21.07 -2.32
C ASP A 226 -3.16 -19.89 -3.18
N ALA A 227 -2.81 -18.75 -2.55
CA ALA A 227 -2.24 -17.58 -3.20
C ALA A 227 -0.71 -17.61 -3.20
N PRO A 228 -0.06 -16.87 -4.12
CA PRO A 228 1.37 -16.59 -4.03
C PRO A 228 1.74 -15.95 -2.67
N LEU A 229 2.98 -16.19 -2.18
CA LEU A 229 3.40 -15.73 -0.84
C LEU A 229 3.23 -14.22 -0.62
N GLN A 230 3.40 -13.40 -1.66
CA GLN A 230 3.18 -11.95 -1.57
C GLN A 230 1.70 -11.57 -1.35
N MET A 231 0.77 -12.50 -1.52
CA MET A 231 -0.66 -12.32 -1.28
C MET A 231 -1.18 -13.26 -0.16
N ARG A 232 -0.28 -13.86 0.61
CA ARG A 232 -0.63 -14.84 1.65
C ARG A 232 -1.48 -14.21 2.75
N LEU A 233 -0.99 -13.17 3.38
CA LEU A 233 -1.62 -12.55 4.53
C LEU A 233 -2.09 -11.14 4.18
N LEU A 234 -3.40 -10.95 4.09
CA LEU A 234 -4.02 -9.63 4.02
C LEU A 234 -4.31 -9.17 5.45
N CYS A 235 -3.76 -8.02 5.82
CA CYS A 235 -3.89 -7.45 7.15
C CYS A 235 -4.50 -6.06 7.09
N ARG A 236 -5.09 -5.61 8.22
CA ARG A 236 -5.49 -4.23 8.46
C ARG A 236 -4.70 -3.68 9.63
N PHE A 237 -4.00 -2.58 9.41
CA PHE A 237 -3.52 -1.72 10.50
C PHE A 237 -4.59 -0.68 10.82
N SER A 238 -4.80 -0.42 12.10
CA SER A 238 -5.63 0.69 12.56
C SER A 238 -5.12 1.26 13.87
N ALA A 239 -5.26 2.59 14.05
CA ALA A 239 -4.89 3.30 15.27
C ALA A 239 -5.72 4.57 15.42
N SER A 240 -5.90 5.06 16.65
CA SER A 240 -6.41 6.42 16.86
C SER A 240 -5.31 7.43 16.50
N VAL A 241 -5.72 8.51 15.85
CA VAL A 241 -4.82 9.61 15.46
C VAL A 241 -5.49 10.96 15.79
N PRO A 242 -4.70 12.02 16.06
CA PRO A 242 -5.26 13.34 16.26
C PRO A 242 -5.85 13.93 14.99
N ASP A 243 -6.71 14.92 15.10
CA ASP A 243 -7.42 15.53 13.96
C ASP A 243 -6.50 16.22 12.96
N ASP A 244 -5.32 16.63 13.39
CA ASP A 244 -4.29 17.22 12.54
C ASP A 244 -3.37 16.20 11.86
N PHE A 245 -3.55 14.92 12.10
CA PHE A 245 -2.77 13.87 11.45
C PHE A 245 -3.05 13.85 9.94
N ARG A 246 -1.99 13.85 9.17
CA ARG A 246 -2.04 13.72 7.71
C ARG A 246 -1.36 12.43 7.31
N ALA A 247 -2.12 11.55 6.65
CA ALA A 247 -1.58 10.33 6.09
C ALA A 247 -0.71 10.64 4.87
N LEU A 248 0.40 9.91 4.72
CA LEU A 248 1.32 10.02 3.59
C LEU A 248 1.83 11.46 3.38
N ASP A 249 2.20 12.16 4.48
CA ASP A 249 2.71 13.54 4.47
C ASP A 249 4.25 13.60 4.37
N ASP A 250 4.88 12.60 3.78
CA ASP A 250 6.30 12.64 3.48
C ASP A 250 6.60 13.29 2.12
N SER A 251 7.89 13.53 1.85
CA SER A 251 8.32 14.24 0.64
C SER A 251 7.91 13.54 -0.66
N ASP A 252 7.84 12.21 -0.66
CA ASP A 252 7.56 11.43 -1.87
C ASP A 252 6.08 11.45 -2.25
N HIS A 253 5.19 11.71 -1.27
CA HIS A 253 3.75 11.77 -1.48
C HIS A 253 3.21 13.18 -1.71
N LYS A 254 4.00 14.23 -1.40
CA LYS A 254 3.57 15.61 -1.63
C LYS A 254 3.37 15.88 -3.11
N MET A 255 2.23 16.49 -3.45
CA MET A 255 1.88 16.84 -4.83
C MET A 255 2.75 17.98 -5.35
N LYS A 256 3.19 17.91 -6.60
CA LYS A 256 3.94 18.98 -7.28
C LYS A 256 3.08 20.19 -7.59
N ALA A 257 1.81 19.96 -7.89
CA ALA A 257 0.85 20.96 -8.31
C ALA A 257 -0.35 20.97 -7.36
N GLU A 258 -0.18 21.48 -6.15
CA GLU A 258 -1.33 21.92 -5.33
C GLU A 258 -1.84 23.30 -5.79
N GLU A 259 -1.05 24.06 -6.55
CA GLU A 259 -1.32 25.44 -6.99
C GLU A 259 -1.73 25.58 -8.45
N ALA A 260 -1.71 24.53 -9.26
CA ALA A 260 -2.18 24.60 -10.66
C ALA A 260 -3.69 24.31 -10.77
N ALA A 261 -4.46 24.76 -9.80
CA ALA A 261 -5.90 24.80 -9.92
C ALA A 261 -6.26 26.06 -10.72
N PHE A 262 -6.94 25.84 -11.83
CA PHE A 262 -7.67 26.84 -12.63
C PHE A 262 -6.78 27.74 -13.51
N LEU A 263 -6.51 27.26 -14.74
CA LEU A 263 -6.54 28.12 -15.91
C LEU A 263 -7.96 28.13 -16.48
#